data_834a73e5b619e8749f8e1fc338ad1704
#
_entry.id   834a73e5b619e8749f8e1fc338ad1704
#
_cell.length_a   1.000
_cell.length_b   1.000
_cell.length_c   1.000
_cell.angle_alpha   90.00
_cell.angle_beta   90.00
_cell.angle_gamma   90.00
#
_symmetry.space_group_name_H-M   'P 1'
#
loop_
_entity.id
_entity.type
_entity.pdbx_description
1 polymer ?
#
loop_
_entity_poly.entity_id
_entity_poly.type
_entity_poly.pdbx_seq_one_letter_code
_entity_poly.pdbx_strand_id
1 'polypeptide(L)'
;INGTSYAIGGLQGQPVENFFLEKWMANLKPYPNAFQFEQVEIHAIKPRLNWKKRPEWMSVDQPWPSPGKEVVFTYKHPKLEVVVQVHYEIYDHMPVLSKWISILNRNDGAINIQSFTSEILACVEAESVVDDKINWEYPNMTIETDYNFGGMSSDNILFTSVDWKIDSLYQTQVNYRLQTPVTLEVAPKYGPNIQLDEGEEFTSYRVWELLHDSRDQDRKDLEKRRMLRAVAPWVTENPIMMHVRSAETEAVKKAIDQCAEVGFEMVIMTFGSGFNAEDDSPENIKRIKGLVDYAHSKGIALGGYSLLASRKVGGGNDVVMPEGKTPRFGNSPCLESHWGKQYFDKLYKIYRETGMDILEHDGSYPGDICASTEHPGHEGLEDSQWQQYQVIQEFYEWCRSEGIYLNVPDYYFLAGSNKTGMGYRETNWSLPREFQEIIERQNVYDGTRYKTPSMGWMFVPLVEYHGGGEAATIEPLKDHLPHYEKRLANLFGAGVQATWRGPQLYDAPATKQVVKKWVDFYKKHRAILDGDIIHLRRPDGRDWDGFLHVNPWGKEKGLVMLYNPLNESVQRSIQIPVYYTGIKNKIKVEWPDGKIEFMEKNEKGRIELEVNIPADGNIFVLLEEE
;
A
#
# COMPACT_ATOMS: atom_id res chain seq x y z
N ILE A 1 19.67 -11.35 23.64
CA ILE A 1 20.51 -10.30 24.27
C ILE A 1 21.85 -10.91 24.59
N ASN A 2 22.95 -10.32 24.12
CA ASN A 2 24.33 -10.75 24.40
C ASN A 2 24.56 -12.26 24.16
N GLY A 3 24.05 -12.82 23.07
CA GLY A 3 24.18 -14.23 22.70
C GLY A 3 23.27 -15.19 23.47
N THR A 4 22.43 -14.69 24.36
CA THR A 4 21.48 -15.50 25.12
C THR A 4 20.04 -15.21 24.68
N SER A 5 19.28 -16.28 24.43
CA SER A 5 17.85 -16.20 24.13
C SER A 5 17.04 -16.14 25.43
N TYR A 6 16.08 -15.23 25.50
CA TYR A 6 15.19 -15.05 26.63
C TYR A 6 13.74 -15.13 26.18
N ALA A 7 12.92 -15.83 26.94
CA ALA A 7 11.48 -15.79 26.77
C ALA A 7 10.89 -14.56 27.50
N ILE A 8 9.83 -13.98 26.91
CA ILE A 8 9.04 -12.91 27.55
C ILE A 8 7.81 -13.58 28.16
N GLY A 9 7.83 -13.75 29.48
CA GLY A 9 6.80 -14.52 30.20
C GLY A 9 7.01 -16.04 30.10
N GLY A 10 5.92 -16.78 30.29
CA GLY A 10 5.89 -18.23 30.25
C GLY A 10 6.02 -18.88 31.63
N LEU A 11 5.38 -20.04 31.77
CA LEU A 11 5.31 -20.80 33.03
C LEU A 11 5.84 -22.20 32.84
N GLN A 12 6.57 -22.73 33.87
CA GLN A 12 7.08 -24.08 33.86
C GLN A 12 5.93 -25.09 33.89
N GLY A 13 5.90 -26.02 32.94
CA GLY A 13 4.82 -26.99 32.79
C GLY A 13 3.52 -26.41 32.23
N GLN A 14 3.57 -25.24 31.63
CA GLN A 14 2.43 -24.69 30.87
C GLN A 14 2.02 -25.68 29.79
N PRO A 15 0.70 -25.94 29.61
CA PRO A 15 0.22 -26.74 28.50
C PRO A 15 0.68 -26.18 27.15
N VAL A 16 0.94 -27.06 26.20
CA VAL A 16 1.42 -26.73 24.84
C VAL A 16 0.28 -26.63 23.83
N GLU A 17 -0.94 -26.96 24.28
CA GLU A 17 -2.15 -26.81 23.48
C GLU A 17 -2.42 -25.33 23.16
N ASN A 18 -3.09 -25.07 22.07
CA ASN A 18 -3.56 -23.73 21.68
C ASN A 18 -4.74 -23.22 22.51
N PHE A 19 -5.10 -23.91 23.58
CA PHE A 19 -6.08 -23.52 24.60
C PHE A 19 -5.65 -24.02 25.97
N PHE A 20 -6.09 -23.37 27.03
CA PHE A 20 -5.86 -23.83 28.40
C PHE A 20 -7.00 -23.38 29.33
N LEU A 21 -7.11 -24.07 30.48
CA LEU A 21 -8.02 -23.69 31.54
C LEU A 21 -7.24 -23.03 32.68
N GLU A 22 -7.76 -21.94 33.22
CA GLU A 22 -7.15 -21.20 34.34
C GLU A 22 -6.68 -22.13 35.48
N LYS A 23 -7.51 -23.13 35.81
CA LYS A 23 -7.17 -24.13 36.86
C LYS A 23 -5.89 -24.90 36.58
N TRP A 24 -5.47 -25.07 35.31
CA TRP A 24 -4.22 -25.73 34.95
C TRP A 24 -3.01 -24.86 35.24
N MET A 25 -3.19 -23.55 35.24
CA MET A 25 -2.14 -22.55 35.38
C MET A 25 -1.91 -22.13 36.84
N ALA A 26 -2.90 -22.33 37.72
CA ALA A 26 -2.99 -21.73 39.06
C ALA A 26 -1.78 -22.00 39.98
N ASN A 27 -1.04 -23.11 39.78
CA ASN A 27 0.10 -23.49 40.61
C ASN A 27 1.43 -23.49 39.82
N LEU A 28 1.46 -23.03 38.58
CA LEU A 28 2.65 -23.01 37.78
C LEU A 28 3.54 -21.82 38.21
N LYS A 29 4.85 -22.01 38.04
CA LYS A 29 5.85 -20.96 38.38
C LYS A 29 6.46 -20.40 37.11
N PRO A 30 6.84 -19.12 37.11
CA PRO A 30 7.59 -18.52 36.01
C PRO A 30 8.89 -19.26 35.72
N TYR A 31 9.34 -19.26 34.47
CA TYR A 31 10.69 -19.72 34.14
C TYR A 31 11.73 -18.81 34.81
N PRO A 32 12.76 -19.36 35.49
CA PRO A 32 13.71 -18.55 36.29
C PRO A 32 14.53 -17.56 35.49
N ASN A 33 14.72 -17.81 34.20
CA ASN A 33 15.52 -16.99 33.29
C ASN A 33 14.65 -16.30 32.20
N ALA A 34 13.33 -16.25 32.39
CA ALA A 34 12.46 -15.47 31.53
C ALA A 34 12.23 -14.07 32.09
N PHE A 35 11.89 -13.13 31.24
CA PHE A 35 11.32 -11.86 31.67
C PHE A 35 9.97 -12.11 32.33
N GLN A 36 9.79 -11.60 33.53
CA GLN A 36 8.60 -11.85 34.36
C GLN A 36 7.67 -10.65 34.30
N PHE A 37 6.37 -10.89 34.21
CA PHE A 37 5.33 -9.87 34.20
C PHE A 37 5.41 -9.00 35.46
N GLU A 38 5.35 -7.69 35.29
CA GLU A 38 5.34 -6.70 36.36
C GLU A 38 4.00 -5.97 36.43
N GLN A 39 3.58 -5.36 35.31
CA GLN A 39 2.36 -4.54 35.28
C GLN A 39 1.74 -4.49 33.88
N VAL A 40 0.50 -4.06 33.83
CA VAL A 40 -0.24 -3.73 32.60
C VAL A 40 -0.79 -2.32 32.70
N GLU A 41 -0.72 -1.59 31.61
CA GLU A 41 -1.26 -0.24 31.46
C GLU A 41 -2.11 -0.15 30.20
N ILE A 42 -3.13 0.72 30.25
CA ILE A 42 -4.03 0.95 29.11
C ILE A 42 -4.02 2.44 28.78
N HIS A 43 -3.72 2.75 27.52
CA HIS A 43 -3.61 4.12 27.02
C HIS A 43 -4.51 4.36 25.80
N ALA A 44 -4.64 5.62 25.40
CA ALA A 44 -5.11 5.96 24.08
C ALA A 44 -3.99 5.68 23.05
N ILE A 45 -4.36 5.27 21.86
CA ILE A 45 -3.40 5.08 20.76
C ILE A 45 -2.70 6.42 20.46
N LYS A 46 -1.38 6.38 20.28
CA LYS A 46 -0.57 7.51 19.86
C LYS A 46 -0.22 7.41 18.38
N PRO A 47 -0.08 8.55 17.67
CA PRO A 47 0.39 8.51 16.29
C PRO A 47 1.79 7.85 16.22
N ARG A 48 1.96 6.81 15.40
CA ARG A 48 3.27 6.18 15.19
C ARG A 48 4.20 7.01 14.30
N LEU A 49 3.64 7.89 13.48
CA LEU A 49 4.36 8.88 12.68
C LEU A 49 3.57 10.20 12.60
N ASN A 50 4.25 11.28 12.27
CA ASN A 50 3.62 12.57 12.03
C ASN A 50 3.09 12.62 10.60
N TRP A 51 1.80 12.88 10.45
CA TRP A 51 1.16 13.03 9.13
C TRP A 51 0.62 14.44 8.95
N LYS A 52 1.27 15.21 8.07
CA LYS A 52 0.76 16.49 7.59
C LYS A 52 -0.23 16.22 6.47
N LYS A 53 -1.52 16.20 6.82
CA LYS A 53 -2.62 15.94 5.90
C LYS A 53 -2.66 16.93 4.74
N ARG A 54 -3.05 16.43 3.56
CA ARG A 54 -3.34 17.22 2.35
C ARG A 54 -4.84 17.09 2.03
N PRO A 55 -5.72 17.85 2.75
CA PRO A 55 -7.18 17.72 2.61
C PRO A 55 -7.69 17.97 1.20
N GLU A 56 -6.98 18.77 0.40
CA GLU A 56 -7.29 19.06 -1.00
C GLU A 56 -7.29 17.82 -1.90
N TRP A 57 -6.62 16.73 -1.47
CA TRP A 57 -6.54 15.46 -2.20
C TRP A 57 -7.39 14.35 -1.59
N MET A 58 -8.13 14.66 -0.53
CA MET A 58 -8.92 13.69 0.21
C MET A 58 -10.41 13.90 -0.03
N SER A 59 -11.15 12.81 -0.23
CA SER A 59 -12.61 12.85 -0.32
C SER A 59 -13.29 12.85 1.05
N VAL A 60 -12.65 12.26 2.06
CA VAL A 60 -13.15 12.14 3.43
C VAL A 60 -11.98 12.34 4.40
N ASP A 61 -12.15 13.18 5.42
CA ASP A 61 -11.15 13.31 6.48
C ASP A 61 -11.05 12.02 7.29
N GLN A 62 -9.83 11.55 7.49
CA GLN A 62 -9.54 10.35 8.26
C GLN A 62 -8.98 10.73 9.64
N PRO A 63 -9.45 10.08 10.72
CA PRO A 63 -8.87 10.27 12.03
C PRO A 63 -7.43 9.75 12.07
N TRP A 64 -6.56 10.48 12.77
CA TRP A 64 -5.20 10.05 13.05
C TRP A 64 -4.75 10.54 14.43
N PRO A 65 -4.32 9.65 15.32
CA PRO A 65 -4.28 8.18 15.17
C PRO A 65 -5.68 7.58 15.05
N SER A 66 -5.74 6.33 14.59
CA SER A 66 -7.00 5.58 14.53
C SER A 66 -7.58 5.43 15.94
N PRO A 67 -8.92 5.56 16.12
CA PRO A 67 -9.56 5.32 17.41
C PRO A 67 -9.33 3.89 17.91
N GLY A 68 -9.07 3.77 19.22
CA GLY A 68 -8.79 2.48 19.84
C GLY A 68 -8.09 2.60 21.18
N LYS A 69 -7.49 1.51 21.61
CA LYS A 69 -6.72 1.42 22.86
C LYS A 69 -5.39 0.74 22.63
N GLU A 70 -4.36 1.25 23.32
CA GLU A 70 -3.08 0.59 23.48
C GLU A 70 -3.06 -0.10 24.85
N VAL A 71 -2.59 -1.35 24.89
CA VAL A 71 -2.34 -2.12 26.12
C VAL A 71 -0.86 -2.45 26.17
N VAL A 72 -0.19 -2.06 27.25
CA VAL A 72 1.25 -2.25 27.42
C VAL A 72 1.49 -3.19 28.59
N PHE A 73 2.12 -4.33 28.32
CA PHE A 73 2.57 -5.29 29.33
C PHE A 73 4.04 -5.06 29.58
N THR A 74 4.42 -4.74 30.82
CA THR A 74 5.82 -4.55 31.23
C THR A 74 6.35 -5.81 31.89
N TYR A 75 7.53 -6.23 31.45
CA TYR A 75 8.25 -7.40 31.95
C TYR A 75 9.66 -7.00 32.39
N LYS A 76 10.13 -7.57 33.49
CA LYS A 76 11.50 -7.41 34.00
C LYS A 76 12.23 -8.72 34.11
N HIS A 77 13.51 -8.72 33.83
CA HIS A 77 14.35 -9.88 34.04
C HIS A 77 14.83 -9.92 35.49
N PRO A 78 14.84 -11.09 36.17
CA PRO A 78 15.18 -11.17 37.58
C PRO A 78 16.67 -10.89 37.90
N LYS A 79 17.54 -10.87 36.87
CA LYS A 79 19.00 -10.70 37.05
C LYS A 79 19.61 -9.63 36.14
N LEU A 80 18.91 -9.20 35.11
CA LEU A 80 19.37 -8.16 34.18
C LEU A 80 18.56 -6.90 34.43
N GLU A 81 19.22 -5.77 34.50
CA GLU A 81 18.55 -4.46 34.55
C GLU A 81 18.04 -4.06 33.15
N VAL A 82 17.19 -4.92 32.58
CA VAL A 82 16.55 -4.75 31.29
C VAL A 82 15.04 -4.83 31.47
N VAL A 83 14.33 -3.89 30.85
CA VAL A 83 12.86 -3.88 30.82
C VAL A 83 12.40 -4.17 29.41
N VAL A 84 11.45 -5.08 29.25
CA VAL A 84 10.78 -5.36 27.99
C VAL A 84 9.32 -4.95 28.10
N GLN A 85 8.84 -4.18 27.14
CA GLN A 85 7.41 -3.89 27.02
C GLN A 85 6.84 -4.57 25.77
N VAL A 86 5.70 -5.22 25.94
CA VAL A 86 4.93 -5.78 24.85
C VAL A 86 3.71 -4.92 24.67
N HIS A 87 3.61 -4.31 23.51
CA HIS A 87 2.55 -3.38 23.16
C HIS A 87 1.53 -4.07 22.27
N TYR A 88 0.26 -3.81 22.53
CA TYR A 88 -0.87 -4.20 21.69
C TYR A 88 -1.74 -2.99 21.42
N GLU A 89 -2.15 -2.78 20.17
CA GLU A 89 -3.21 -1.85 19.81
C GLU A 89 -4.42 -2.62 19.30
N ILE A 90 -5.61 -2.23 19.79
CA ILE A 90 -6.91 -2.73 19.34
C ILE A 90 -7.68 -1.53 18.81
N TYR A 91 -8.18 -1.63 17.59
CA TYR A 91 -8.83 -0.53 16.88
C TYR A 91 -10.35 -0.66 16.95
N ASP A 92 -11.04 0.47 17.14
CA ASP A 92 -12.49 0.50 17.26
C ASP A 92 -13.17 0.00 15.97
N HIS A 93 -14.12 -0.92 16.13
CA HIS A 93 -14.93 -1.48 15.05
C HIS A 93 -14.17 -2.25 13.96
N MET A 94 -12.97 -2.71 14.23
CA MET A 94 -12.18 -3.54 13.33
C MET A 94 -11.57 -4.74 14.06
N PRO A 95 -11.61 -5.94 13.46
CA PRO A 95 -10.99 -7.14 14.03
C PRO A 95 -9.47 -7.15 13.76
N VAL A 96 -8.79 -6.08 14.15
CA VAL A 96 -7.35 -5.87 13.94
C VAL A 96 -6.66 -5.72 15.28
N LEU A 97 -5.61 -6.50 15.45
CA LEU A 97 -4.64 -6.37 16.53
C LEU A 97 -3.31 -5.90 15.95
N SER A 98 -2.66 -4.94 16.58
CA SER A 98 -1.26 -4.61 16.28
C SER A 98 -0.39 -4.98 17.47
N LYS A 99 0.86 -5.42 17.21
CA LYS A 99 1.81 -5.83 18.24
C LYS A 99 3.22 -5.40 17.89
N TRP A 100 3.97 -4.96 18.90
CA TRP A 100 5.42 -4.73 18.83
C TRP A 100 6.03 -4.84 20.22
N ILE A 101 7.37 -4.84 20.29
CA ILE A 101 8.10 -4.85 21.55
C ILE A 101 9.05 -3.67 21.64
N SER A 102 9.26 -3.17 22.86
CA SER A 102 10.38 -2.27 23.17
C SER A 102 11.26 -2.87 24.27
N ILE A 103 12.55 -2.56 24.22
CA ILE A 103 13.58 -3.08 25.12
C ILE A 103 14.41 -1.92 25.61
N LEU A 104 14.30 -1.60 26.91
CA LEU A 104 15.05 -0.53 27.57
C LEU A 104 16.22 -1.12 28.35
N ASN A 105 17.44 -0.68 28.02
CA ASN A 105 18.64 -1.05 28.77
C ASN A 105 18.81 -0.15 30.01
N ARG A 106 18.80 -0.73 31.20
CA ARG A 106 19.09 -0.05 32.48
C ARG A 106 20.35 -0.56 33.17
N ASN A 107 21.12 -1.45 32.48
CA ASN A 107 22.43 -1.86 33.04
C ASN A 107 23.44 -0.75 32.96
N ASP A 108 24.44 -0.78 33.84
CA ASP A 108 25.62 0.14 33.84
C ASP A 108 26.52 -0.05 32.61
N GLY A 109 26.10 -0.75 31.57
CA GLY A 109 26.87 -1.01 30.36
C GLY A 109 26.00 -1.37 29.18
N ALA A 110 26.61 -1.36 28.01
CA ALA A 110 25.94 -1.69 26.77
C ALA A 110 25.48 -3.15 26.72
N ILE A 111 24.32 -3.37 26.10
CA ILE A 111 23.83 -4.69 25.71
C ILE A 111 23.70 -4.76 24.19
N ASN A 112 23.78 -5.95 23.62
CA ASN A 112 23.57 -6.17 22.20
C ASN A 112 22.25 -6.93 21.98
N ILE A 113 21.34 -6.37 21.18
CA ILE A 113 20.12 -7.04 20.71
C ILE A 113 20.42 -7.69 19.36
N GLN A 114 20.78 -8.95 19.37
CA GLN A 114 21.16 -9.69 18.17
C GLN A 114 19.97 -10.10 17.31
N SER A 115 18.86 -10.47 17.96
CA SER A 115 17.63 -10.86 17.28
C SER A 115 16.43 -10.71 18.21
N PHE A 116 15.25 -10.67 17.64
CA PHE A 116 13.98 -10.68 18.36
C PHE A 116 12.91 -11.42 17.56
N THR A 117 11.88 -11.85 18.23
CA THR A 117 10.64 -12.33 17.64
C THR A 117 9.51 -11.46 18.15
N SER A 118 8.84 -10.73 17.24
CA SER A 118 7.74 -9.82 17.60
C SER A 118 6.43 -10.57 17.81
N GLU A 119 6.22 -11.70 17.12
CA GLU A 119 5.02 -12.49 17.27
C GLU A 119 5.31 -13.99 17.21
N ILE A 120 4.70 -14.75 18.10
CA ILE A 120 4.53 -16.20 18.03
C ILE A 120 3.07 -16.48 18.37
N LEU A 121 2.27 -16.87 17.38
CA LEU A 121 0.85 -17.13 17.57
C LEU A 121 0.52 -18.56 17.14
N ALA A 122 0.08 -19.38 18.10
CA ALA A 122 -0.47 -20.69 17.81
C ALA A 122 -1.92 -20.56 17.33
N CYS A 123 -2.17 -20.96 16.11
CA CYS A 123 -3.49 -20.94 15.49
C CYS A 123 -4.05 -22.35 15.36
N VAL A 124 -5.27 -22.44 14.85
CA VAL A 124 -5.96 -23.70 14.56
C VAL A 124 -6.14 -23.82 13.06
N GLU A 125 -5.91 -25.01 12.51
CA GLU A 125 -6.25 -25.27 11.11
C GLU A 125 -7.73 -25.05 10.86
N ALA A 126 -8.02 -24.52 9.66
CA ALA A 126 -9.40 -24.19 9.26
C ALA A 126 -10.29 -25.42 9.13
N GLU A 127 -9.74 -26.54 8.72
CA GLU A 127 -10.43 -27.81 8.52
C GLU A 127 -9.49 -28.96 8.78
N SER A 128 -10.04 -30.00 9.38
CA SER A 128 -9.36 -31.24 9.62
C SER A 128 -9.27 -32.10 8.37
N VAL A 129 -8.08 -32.51 7.96
CA VAL A 129 -7.88 -33.31 6.77
C VAL A 129 -7.29 -34.66 7.07
N VAL A 130 -8.01 -35.70 6.68
CA VAL A 130 -7.61 -37.10 6.77
C VAL A 130 -6.82 -37.52 5.52
N ASP A 131 -6.88 -36.71 4.48
CA ASP A 131 -6.39 -37.02 3.14
C ASP A 131 -4.94 -36.56 2.93
N ASP A 132 -4.16 -37.34 2.16
CA ASP A 132 -2.76 -37.02 1.85
C ASP A 132 -2.59 -35.87 0.83
N LYS A 133 -3.63 -35.53 0.14
CA LYS A 133 -3.63 -34.48 -0.90
C LYS A 133 -4.11 -33.17 -0.32
N ILE A 134 -3.27 -32.51 0.43
CA ILE A 134 -3.75 -31.39 1.18
C ILE A 134 -3.20 -30.09 0.63
N ASN A 135 -4.10 -29.29 0.10
CA ASN A 135 -3.92 -27.84 0.07
C ASN A 135 -4.27 -27.33 1.46
N TRP A 136 -3.28 -27.24 2.33
CA TRP A 136 -3.46 -26.64 3.63
C TRP A 136 -3.94 -25.21 3.46
N GLU A 137 -5.11 -24.90 4.01
CA GLU A 137 -5.53 -23.53 4.13
C GLU A 137 -4.93 -22.96 5.42
N TYR A 138 -4.19 -21.87 5.29
CA TYR A 138 -3.72 -21.11 6.44
C TYR A 138 -4.89 -20.59 7.29
N PRO A 139 -4.67 -20.28 8.58
CA PRO A 139 -5.66 -19.58 9.41
C PRO A 139 -6.25 -18.38 8.70
N ASN A 140 -7.55 -18.15 8.87
CA ASN A 140 -8.29 -17.12 8.10
C ASN A 140 -7.99 -15.71 8.61
N MET A 141 -6.78 -15.28 8.42
CA MET A 141 -6.25 -13.97 8.83
C MET A 141 -5.29 -13.40 7.80
N THR A 142 -5.12 -12.09 7.83
CA THR A 142 -4.08 -11.38 7.07
C THR A 142 -3.06 -10.81 8.03
N ILE A 143 -1.77 -11.02 7.72
CA ILE A 143 -0.65 -10.46 8.46
C ILE A 143 -0.03 -9.35 7.64
N GLU A 144 0.26 -8.22 8.26
CA GLU A 144 0.98 -7.09 7.67
C GLU A 144 2.07 -6.63 8.63
N THR A 145 3.16 -6.08 8.10
CA THR A 145 4.22 -5.46 8.89
C THR A 145 4.70 -4.18 8.23
N ASP A 146 5.30 -3.26 8.98
CA ASP A 146 6.00 -2.09 8.42
C ASP A 146 7.48 -2.38 8.10
N TYR A 147 7.95 -3.59 8.39
CA TYR A 147 9.25 -4.10 7.94
C TYR A 147 9.15 -4.65 6.50
N ASN A 148 9.06 -3.73 5.55
CA ASN A 148 8.71 -4.03 4.17
C ASN A 148 9.86 -3.72 3.21
N PHE A 149 9.98 -4.57 2.18
CA PHE A 149 10.95 -4.39 1.10
C PHE A 149 10.37 -4.85 -0.23
N GLY A 150 10.52 -4.05 -1.25
CA GLY A 150 10.22 -4.29 -2.66
C GLY A 150 9.13 -5.31 -2.99
N GLY A 151 8.15 -4.90 -3.77
CA GLY A 151 7.01 -5.73 -4.18
C GLY A 151 5.71 -4.96 -4.15
N MET A 152 4.78 -5.28 -5.05
CA MET A 152 3.53 -4.52 -5.25
C MET A 152 2.36 -5.03 -4.43
N SER A 153 2.55 -6.07 -3.62
CA SER A 153 1.53 -6.66 -2.75
C SER A 153 2.13 -7.13 -1.44
N SER A 154 1.33 -7.25 -0.40
CA SER A 154 1.77 -7.74 0.90
C SER A 154 2.41 -9.13 0.83
N ASP A 155 1.86 -10.05 0.05
CA ASP A 155 2.41 -11.40 -0.11
C ASP A 155 3.85 -11.42 -0.63
N ASN A 156 4.22 -10.39 -1.41
CA ASN A 156 5.56 -10.28 -2.00
C ASN A 156 6.60 -9.63 -1.08
N ILE A 157 6.19 -9.01 0.01
CA ILE A 157 7.08 -8.25 0.91
C ILE A 157 7.30 -8.91 2.27
N LEU A 158 6.42 -9.81 2.68
CA LEU A 158 6.47 -10.45 4.00
C LEU A 158 7.54 -11.54 4.12
N PHE A 159 8.18 -11.95 3.03
CA PHE A 159 9.18 -13.02 3.02
C PHE A 159 10.41 -12.76 3.91
N THR A 160 10.63 -11.52 4.31
CA THR A 160 11.76 -11.12 5.17
C THR A 160 11.48 -11.27 6.65
N SER A 161 10.23 -11.44 7.05
CA SER A 161 9.85 -11.39 8.46
C SER A 161 8.74 -12.34 8.87
N VAL A 162 7.88 -12.79 7.98
CA VAL A 162 6.71 -13.61 8.33
C VAL A 162 6.90 -15.04 7.88
N ASP A 163 6.79 -15.99 8.83
CA ASP A 163 6.84 -17.43 8.59
C ASP A 163 5.61 -18.12 9.18
N TRP A 164 5.05 -19.04 8.41
CA TRP A 164 4.11 -20.03 8.91
C TRP A 164 4.85 -21.33 9.14
N LYS A 165 4.91 -21.76 10.40
CA LYS A 165 5.65 -22.95 10.82
C LYS A 165 4.73 -24.07 11.24
N ILE A 166 5.23 -25.28 11.09
CA ILE A 166 4.60 -26.47 11.64
C ILE A 166 4.75 -26.43 13.17
N ASP A 167 3.64 -26.53 13.88
CA ASP A 167 3.68 -26.77 15.32
C ASP A 167 3.66 -28.27 15.60
N SER A 168 4.81 -28.85 15.91
CA SER A 168 4.96 -30.27 16.20
C SER A 168 4.27 -30.70 17.50
N LEU A 169 3.91 -29.74 18.34
CA LEU A 169 3.20 -29.97 19.60
C LEU A 169 1.68 -29.88 19.44
N TYR A 170 1.22 -29.36 18.30
CA TYR A 170 -0.21 -29.22 18.02
C TYR A 170 -0.83 -30.61 17.77
N GLN A 171 -1.65 -31.06 18.70
CA GLN A 171 -2.29 -32.37 18.67
C GLN A 171 -3.78 -32.24 18.37
N THR A 172 -4.17 -32.37 17.12
CA THR A 172 -5.57 -32.54 16.74
C THR A 172 -5.83 -33.94 16.24
N GLN A 173 -7.09 -34.37 16.30
CA GLN A 173 -7.47 -35.70 15.80
C GLN A 173 -7.26 -35.89 14.30
N VAL A 174 -6.98 -34.83 13.59
CA VAL A 174 -7.01 -34.77 12.14
C VAL A 174 -5.71 -34.37 11.50
N ASN A 175 -4.78 -33.80 12.25
CA ASN A 175 -3.41 -33.60 11.83
C ASN A 175 -2.55 -34.80 12.27
N TYR A 176 -2.85 -35.97 11.77
CA TYR A 176 -2.13 -37.22 12.16
C TYR A 176 -0.61 -37.17 11.97
N ARG A 177 -0.14 -36.33 11.03
CA ARG A 177 1.27 -36.21 10.71
C ARG A 177 1.94 -35.04 11.40
N LEU A 178 1.18 -34.21 12.13
CA LEU A 178 1.68 -32.98 12.78
C LEU A 178 2.46 -32.10 11.80
N GLN A 179 1.91 -31.89 10.59
CA GLN A 179 2.57 -31.18 9.49
C GLN A 179 1.87 -29.89 9.10
N THR A 180 0.77 -29.53 9.78
CA THR A 180 0.02 -28.31 9.46
C THR A 180 0.79 -27.07 9.90
N PRO A 181 1.04 -26.11 9.01
CA PRO A 181 1.74 -24.87 9.34
C PRO A 181 0.79 -23.88 10.04
N VAL A 182 0.52 -24.11 11.31
CA VAL A 182 -0.44 -23.32 12.11
C VAL A 182 0.20 -22.34 13.09
N THR A 183 1.52 -22.34 13.21
CA THR A 183 2.23 -21.38 14.05
C THR A 183 2.72 -20.22 13.20
N LEU A 184 2.15 -19.04 13.44
CA LEU A 184 2.69 -17.79 12.94
C LEU A 184 3.92 -17.41 13.73
N GLU A 185 5.02 -17.12 13.06
CA GLU A 185 6.20 -16.50 13.67
C GLU A 185 6.60 -15.27 12.86
N VAL A 186 6.78 -14.12 13.54
CA VAL A 186 7.21 -12.89 12.91
C VAL A 186 8.51 -12.40 13.54
N ALA A 187 9.58 -12.53 12.78
CA ALA A 187 10.94 -12.18 13.18
C ALA A 187 11.76 -11.74 11.95
N PRO A 188 12.69 -10.80 12.06
CA PRO A 188 13.59 -10.50 10.94
C PRO A 188 14.49 -11.71 10.67
N LYS A 189 14.74 -12.00 9.38
CA LYS A 189 15.65 -13.09 8.98
C LYS A 189 17.10 -12.80 9.37
N TYR A 190 17.46 -11.52 9.44
CA TYR A 190 18.78 -11.01 9.82
C TYR A 190 18.59 -9.81 10.74
N GLY A 191 19.36 -9.77 11.79
CA GLY A 191 19.41 -8.62 12.70
C GLY A 191 18.36 -8.61 13.83
N PRO A 192 18.31 -7.47 14.52
CA PRO A 192 18.93 -6.17 14.21
C PRO A 192 20.42 -6.05 14.51
N ASN A 193 20.97 -6.88 15.39
CA ASN A 193 22.35 -6.81 15.89
C ASN A 193 22.76 -5.39 16.34
N ILE A 194 21.93 -4.77 17.17
CA ILE A 194 22.09 -3.39 17.65
C ILE A 194 22.65 -3.37 19.05
N GLN A 195 23.65 -2.54 19.28
CA GLN A 195 24.12 -2.18 20.62
C GLN A 195 23.21 -1.10 21.20
N LEU A 196 22.80 -1.29 22.46
CA LEU A 196 22.10 -0.30 23.27
C LEU A 196 22.98 0.09 24.46
N ASP A 197 23.32 1.36 24.57
CA ASP A 197 23.98 1.91 25.72
C ASP A 197 23.01 2.07 26.91
N GLU A 198 23.53 2.43 28.08
CA GLU A 198 22.71 2.66 29.29
C GLU A 198 21.65 3.75 29.00
N GLY A 199 20.40 3.45 29.32
CA GLY A 199 19.25 4.32 29.11
C GLY A 199 18.68 4.34 27.71
N GLU A 200 19.28 3.65 26.75
CA GLU A 200 18.75 3.55 25.39
C GLU A 200 17.65 2.50 25.26
N GLU A 201 16.74 2.77 24.33
CA GLU A 201 15.60 1.91 24.03
C GLU A 201 15.64 1.44 22.57
N PHE A 202 15.44 0.16 22.37
CA PHE A 202 15.17 -0.46 21.07
C PHE A 202 13.67 -0.65 20.91
N THR A 203 13.13 -0.35 19.73
CA THR A 203 11.74 -0.66 19.37
C THR A 203 11.71 -1.51 18.10
N SER A 204 10.98 -2.63 18.14
CA SER A 204 10.80 -3.49 16.98
C SER A 204 9.87 -2.84 15.95
N TYR A 205 9.84 -3.39 14.73
CA TYR A 205 8.76 -3.11 13.81
C TYR A 205 7.41 -3.62 14.35
N ARG A 206 6.30 -3.10 13.79
CA ARG A 206 4.95 -3.51 14.14
C ARG A 206 4.43 -4.63 13.27
N VAL A 207 3.62 -5.48 13.86
CA VAL A 207 2.83 -6.52 13.20
C VAL A 207 1.37 -6.14 13.31
N TRP A 208 0.59 -6.27 12.24
CA TRP A 208 -0.85 -6.16 12.25
C TRP A 208 -1.47 -7.48 11.85
N GLU A 209 -2.44 -7.91 12.63
CA GLU A 209 -3.18 -9.15 12.47
C GLU A 209 -4.65 -8.82 12.26
N LEU A 210 -5.13 -9.02 11.04
CA LEU A 210 -6.53 -8.84 10.67
C LEU A 210 -7.21 -10.21 10.65
N LEU A 211 -8.17 -10.42 11.54
CA LEU A 211 -8.98 -11.62 11.60
C LEU A 211 -10.18 -11.51 10.65
N HIS A 212 -10.38 -12.53 9.80
CA HIS A 212 -11.49 -12.55 8.86
C HIS A 212 -12.67 -13.38 9.41
N ASP A 213 -13.88 -12.83 9.28
CA ASP A 213 -15.13 -13.49 9.66
C ASP A 213 -15.70 -14.39 8.56
N SER A 214 -15.11 -14.32 7.36
CA SER A 214 -15.57 -15.03 6.16
C SER A 214 -14.40 -15.49 5.32
N ARG A 215 -14.61 -16.55 4.52
CA ARG A 215 -13.70 -16.99 3.47
C ARG A 215 -14.06 -16.41 2.09
N ASP A 216 -15.14 -15.66 2.01
CA ASP A 216 -15.50 -14.91 0.83
C ASP A 216 -14.43 -13.87 0.50
N GLN A 217 -13.92 -13.91 -0.73
CA GLN A 217 -12.78 -13.09 -1.14
C GLN A 217 -13.10 -11.60 -1.11
N ASP A 218 -14.30 -11.21 -1.59
CA ASP A 218 -14.69 -9.80 -1.61
C ASP A 218 -14.80 -9.22 -0.19
N ARG A 219 -15.30 -10.00 0.78
CA ARG A 219 -15.35 -9.58 2.20
C ARG A 219 -13.96 -9.43 2.79
N LYS A 220 -13.07 -10.39 2.57
CA LYS A 220 -11.67 -10.31 3.03
C LYS A 220 -10.97 -9.10 2.45
N ASP A 221 -11.15 -8.84 1.17
CA ASP A 221 -10.54 -7.72 0.47
C ASP A 221 -11.08 -6.38 1.01
N LEU A 222 -12.38 -6.27 1.29
CA LEU A 222 -12.98 -5.10 1.93
C LEU A 222 -12.41 -4.84 3.33
N GLU A 223 -12.27 -5.86 4.16
CA GLU A 223 -11.72 -5.77 5.51
C GLU A 223 -10.25 -5.30 5.48
N LYS A 224 -9.45 -5.86 4.57
CA LYS A 224 -8.06 -5.49 4.37
C LYS A 224 -7.90 -4.02 3.95
N ARG A 225 -8.68 -3.59 2.96
CA ARG A 225 -8.66 -2.19 2.50
C ARG A 225 -9.12 -1.22 3.59
N ARG A 226 -10.12 -1.63 4.39
CA ARG A 226 -10.59 -0.85 5.56
C ARG A 226 -9.49 -0.72 6.62
N MET A 227 -8.79 -1.81 6.93
CA MET A 227 -7.64 -1.80 7.82
C MET A 227 -6.58 -0.80 7.32
N LEU A 228 -6.18 -0.88 6.05
CA LEU A 228 -5.16 0.02 5.48
C LEU A 228 -5.56 1.50 5.60
N ARG A 229 -6.84 1.85 5.32
CA ARG A 229 -7.32 3.22 5.52
C ARG A 229 -7.28 3.69 6.97
N ALA A 230 -7.37 2.78 7.92
CA ALA A 230 -7.29 3.10 9.34
C ALA A 230 -5.83 3.23 9.82
N VAL A 231 -4.99 2.23 9.55
CA VAL A 231 -3.62 2.19 10.09
C VAL A 231 -2.58 2.94 9.24
N ALA A 232 -2.95 3.33 8.01
CA ALA A 232 -2.15 4.13 7.08
C ALA A 232 -3.01 5.15 6.31
N PRO A 233 -3.71 6.08 7.00
CA PRO A 233 -4.76 6.91 6.39
C PRO A 233 -4.28 7.87 5.30
N TRP A 234 -2.98 8.14 5.19
CA TRP A 234 -2.39 8.89 4.06
C TRP A 234 -2.61 8.24 2.69
N VAL A 235 -2.97 6.93 2.64
CA VAL A 235 -3.35 6.27 1.38
C VAL A 235 -4.63 6.84 0.76
N THR A 236 -5.42 7.60 1.51
CA THR A 236 -6.65 8.24 1.04
C THR A 236 -6.40 9.56 0.29
N GLU A 237 -5.18 10.09 0.35
CA GLU A 237 -4.77 11.19 -0.51
C GLU A 237 -4.68 10.70 -1.96
N ASN A 238 -5.54 11.21 -2.86
CA ASN A 238 -5.67 10.72 -4.24
C ASN A 238 -5.70 11.87 -5.26
N PRO A 239 -4.59 12.64 -5.45
CA PRO A 239 -4.54 13.74 -6.41
C PRO A 239 -4.59 13.24 -7.86
N ILE A 240 -5.22 14.02 -8.75
CA ILE A 240 -5.22 13.78 -10.19
C ILE A 240 -3.89 14.29 -10.76
N MET A 241 -3.10 13.42 -11.42
CA MET A 241 -1.73 13.73 -11.78
C MET A 241 -1.38 13.54 -13.26
N MET A 242 -0.40 14.31 -13.71
CA MET A 242 0.23 14.19 -15.02
C MET A 242 1.73 13.88 -14.87
N HIS A 243 2.24 12.97 -15.68
CA HIS A 243 3.67 12.72 -15.86
C HIS A 243 4.21 13.49 -17.08
N VAL A 244 4.94 14.57 -16.84
CA VAL A 244 5.57 15.32 -17.92
C VAL A 244 6.90 14.67 -18.33
N ARG A 245 7.10 14.44 -19.64
CA ARG A 245 8.27 13.74 -20.21
C ARG A 245 9.53 14.61 -20.37
N SER A 246 9.46 15.90 -20.09
CA SER A 246 10.60 16.81 -20.15
C SER A 246 10.65 17.68 -18.90
N ALA A 247 11.82 17.75 -18.28
CA ALA A 247 12.09 18.65 -17.16
C ALA A 247 12.54 20.05 -17.61
N GLU A 248 12.48 20.35 -18.91
CA GLU A 248 12.75 21.67 -19.45
C GLU A 248 11.67 22.66 -18.97
N THR A 249 12.11 23.87 -18.61
CA THR A 249 11.25 24.88 -17.96
C THR A 249 9.94 25.15 -18.70
N GLU A 250 9.98 25.32 -20.02
CA GLU A 250 8.79 25.62 -20.81
C GLU A 250 7.85 24.42 -20.96
N ALA A 251 8.40 23.20 -21.02
CA ALA A 251 7.61 21.98 -21.06
C ALA A 251 6.86 21.75 -19.73
N VAL A 252 7.54 21.96 -18.60
CA VAL A 252 6.93 21.85 -17.27
C VAL A 252 5.86 22.92 -17.05
N LYS A 253 6.11 24.18 -17.43
CA LYS A 253 5.10 25.25 -17.35
C LYS A 253 3.87 24.96 -18.20
N LYS A 254 4.06 24.47 -19.44
CA LYS A 254 2.96 24.04 -20.32
C LYS A 254 2.12 22.94 -19.65
N ALA A 255 2.76 21.95 -19.05
CA ALA A 255 2.07 20.87 -18.33
C ALA A 255 1.27 21.41 -17.14
N ILE A 256 1.86 22.31 -16.34
CA ILE A 256 1.19 22.98 -15.22
C ILE A 256 -0.04 23.77 -15.70
N ASP A 257 0.09 24.57 -16.77
CA ASP A 257 -1.02 25.34 -17.31
C ASP A 257 -2.16 24.44 -17.81
N GLN A 258 -1.84 23.36 -18.53
CA GLN A 258 -2.84 22.40 -18.98
C GLN A 258 -3.53 21.68 -17.81
N CYS A 259 -2.78 21.28 -16.80
CA CYS A 259 -3.33 20.69 -15.58
C CYS A 259 -4.33 21.65 -14.90
N ALA A 260 -3.94 22.90 -14.72
CA ALA A 260 -4.80 23.92 -14.11
C ALA A 260 -6.10 24.15 -14.92
N GLU A 261 -6.01 24.16 -16.26
CA GLU A 261 -7.16 24.40 -17.14
C GLU A 261 -8.19 23.28 -17.16
N VAL A 262 -7.75 22.01 -17.00
CA VAL A 262 -8.66 20.85 -17.00
C VAL A 262 -8.96 20.31 -15.60
N GLY A 263 -8.33 20.88 -14.56
CA GLY A 263 -8.61 20.53 -13.17
C GLY A 263 -7.75 19.38 -12.62
N PHE A 264 -6.62 19.05 -13.22
CA PHE A 264 -5.60 18.21 -12.62
C PHE A 264 -4.99 18.92 -11.39
N GLU A 265 -4.33 18.17 -10.51
CA GLU A 265 -3.90 18.65 -9.20
C GLU A 265 -2.38 18.54 -8.99
N MET A 266 -1.69 17.74 -9.83
CA MET A 266 -0.26 17.45 -9.65
C MET A 266 0.45 17.20 -10.97
N VAL A 267 1.72 17.63 -11.03
CA VAL A 267 2.65 17.33 -12.14
C VAL A 267 3.90 16.66 -11.59
N ILE A 268 4.31 15.55 -12.21
CA ILE A 268 5.52 14.82 -11.89
C ILE A 268 6.47 14.90 -13.09
N MET A 269 7.69 15.39 -12.88
CA MET A 269 8.80 15.27 -13.83
C MET A 269 9.29 13.81 -13.78
N THR A 270 8.74 12.96 -14.66
CA THR A 270 8.83 11.49 -14.59
C THR A 270 10.18 10.93 -15.06
N PHE A 271 10.33 9.63 -14.97
CA PHE A 271 11.48 8.89 -15.50
C PHE A 271 11.81 9.29 -16.95
N GLY A 272 13.09 9.55 -17.23
CA GLY A 272 13.56 9.95 -18.54
C GLY A 272 13.21 11.38 -18.95
N SER A 273 12.66 12.20 -18.06
CA SER A 273 12.39 13.63 -18.31
C SER A 273 13.64 14.52 -18.33
N GLY A 274 14.75 14.02 -17.80
CA GLY A 274 15.96 14.82 -17.54
C GLY A 274 15.97 15.48 -16.15
N PHE A 275 14.94 15.28 -15.33
CA PHE A 275 14.98 15.64 -13.91
C PHE A 275 15.97 14.73 -13.18
N ASN A 276 16.81 15.33 -12.33
CA ASN A 276 17.77 14.61 -11.50
C ASN A 276 17.62 15.04 -10.04
N ALA A 277 17.06 14.17 -9.22
CA ALA A 277 16.86 14.38 -7.79
C ALA A 277 18.19 14.39 -6.99
N GLU A 278 19.30 13.96 -7.58
CA GLU A 278 20.63 13.95 -6.98
C GLU A 278 21.46 15.20 -7.33
N ASP A 279 20.93 16.10 -8.18
CA ASP A 279 21.58 17.37 -8.50
C ASP A 279 21.15 18.46 -7.52
N ASP A 280 21.91 18.59 -6.45
CA ASP A 280 21.72 19.58 -5.40
C ASP A 280 22.51 20.88 -5.61
N SER A 281 22.94 21.15 -6.86
CA SER A 281 23.61 22.40 -7.22
C SER A 281 22.71 23.62 -6.99
N PRO A 282 23.27 24.78 -6.60
CA PRO A 282 22.49 26.00 -6.38
C PRO A 282 21.69 26.44 -7.61
N GLU A 283 22.22 26.22 -8.80
CA GLU A 283 21.58 26.54 -10.08
C GLU A 283 20.35 25.67 -10.31
N ASN A 284 20.43 24.35 -10.07
CA ASN A 284 19.30 23.43 -10.21
C ASN A 284 18.24 23.72 -9.14
N ILE A 285 18.63 23.88 -7.88
CA ILE A 285 17.71 24.23 -6.77
C ILE A 285 16.94 25.51 -7.12
N LYS A 286 17.62 26.57 -7.56
CA LYS A 286 16.97 27.83 -7.95
C LYS A 286 16.00 27.63 -9.10
N ARG A 287 16.37 26.84 -10.13
CA ARG A 287 15.51 26.52 -11.27
C ARG A 287 14.26 25.76 -10.85
N ILE A 288 14.44 24.68 -10.08
CA ILE A 288 13.32 23.86 -9.61
C ILE A 288 12.41 24.66 -8.68
N LYS A 289 12.97 25.45 -7.76
CA LYS A 289 12.17 26.33 -6.90
C LYS A 289 11.32 27.30 -7.72
N GLY A 290 11.86 27.89 -8.78
CA GLY A 290 11.10 28.76 -9.66
C GLY A 290 9.94 28.04 -10.37
N LEU A 291 10.09 26.74 -10.69
CA LEU A 291 9.01 25.92 -11.25
C LEU A 291 7.97 25.56 -10.18
N VAL A 292 8.40 25.24 -8.96
CA VAL A 292 7.49 24.98 -7.83
C VAL A 292 6.66 26.22 -7.50
N ASP A 293 7.29 27.39 -7.38
CA ASP A 293 6.60 28.67 -7.12
C ASP A 293 5.57 28.97 -8.24
N TYR A 294 5.90 28.67 -9.49
CA TYR A 294 4.96 28.80 -10.61
C TYR A 294 3.79 27.83 -10.50
N ALA A 295 4.06 26.56 -10.21
CA ALA A 295 3.02 25.54 -10.03
C ALA A 295 2.07 25.89 -8.88
N HIS A 296 2.61 26.28 -7.74
CA HIS A 296 1.84 26.73 -6.57
C HIS A 296 0.97 27.95 -6.88
N SER A 297 1.45 28.89 -7.72
CA SER A 297 0.65 30.04 -8.16
C SER A 297 -0.59 29.65 -8.98
N LYS A 298 -0.60 28.44 -9.54
CA LYS A 298 -1.71 27.85 -10.30
C LYS A 298 -2.52 26.83 -9.48
N GLY A 299 -2.15 26.57 -8.22
CA GLY A 299 -2.75 25.54 -7.38
C GLY A 299 -2.38 24.12 -7.78
N ILE A 300 -1.23 23.92 -8.43
CA ILE A 300 -0.73 22.63 -8.88
C ILE A 300 0.47 22.22 -8.02
N ALA A 301 0.45 20.99 -7.52
CA ALA A 301 1.61 20.37 -6.86
C ALA A 301 2.66 19.93 -7.90
N LEU A 302 3.93 20.05 -7.57
CA LEU A 302 5.04 19.69 -8.46
C LEU A 302 6.10 18.87 -7.74
N GLY A 303 6.65 17.88 -8.42
CA GLY A 303 7.84 17.17 -7.99
C GLY A 303 8.41 16.28 -9.07
N GLY A 304 9.22 15.29 -8.68
CA GLY A 304 9.96 14.53 -9.66
C GLY A 304 10.24 13.09 -9.25
N TYR A 305 10.89 12.40 -10.17
CA TYR A 305 11.23 10.99 -10.09
C TYR A 305 12.65 10.77 -9.57
N SER A 306 12.84 9.74 -8.74
CA SER A 306 14.16 9.22 -8.40
C SER A 306 14.17 7.69 -8.41
N LEU A 307 15.23 7.10 -8.97
CA LEU A 307 15.48 5.65 -8.94
C LEU A 307 16.41 5.32 -7.78
N LEU A 308 15.92 4.61 -6.78
CA LEU A 308 16.71 4.23 -5.60
C LEU A 308 17.52 2.96 -5.85
N ALA A 309 16.88 1.87 -6.22
CA ALA A 309 17.50 0.56 -6.41
C ALA A 309 17.43 0.08 -7.87
N SER A 310 17.70 -1.20 -8.13
CA SER A 310 17.75 -1.78 -9.48
C SER A 310 18.78 -1.13 -10.39
N ARG A 311 19.81 -0.51 -9.82
CA ARG A 311 20.92 0.12 -10.52
C ARG A 311 22.25 -0.20 -9.85
N LYS A 312 23.35 -0.11 -10.61
CA LYS A 312 24.71 -0.21 -10.11
C LYS A 312 25.28 1.20 -9.92
N VAL A 313 25.75 1.51 -8.73
CA VAL A 313 26.40 2.80 -8.43
C VAL A 313 27.92 2.71 -8.42
N GLY A 314 28.48 1.50 -8.15
CA GLY A 314 29.92 1.27 -8.20
C GLY A 314 30.69 1.90 -7.05
N GLY A 315 32.02 1.95 -7.19
CA GLY A 315 32.89 2.58 -6.19
C GLY A 315 32.84 1.94 -4.81
N GLY A 316 32.46 0.66 -4.71
CA GLY A 316 32.30 -0.04 -3.44
C GLY A 316 31.03 0.31 -2.67
N ASN A 317 30.02 0.89 -3.32
CA ASN A 317 28.77 1.31 -2.66
C ASN A 317 27.58 0.39 -2.94
N ASP A 318 27.75 -0.61 -3.80
CA ASP A 318 26.71 -1.64 -4.03
C ASP A 318 26.75 -2.70 -2.92
N VAL A 319 25.64 -3.42 -2.73
CA VAL A 319 25.60 -4.51 -1.75
C VAL A 319 26.61 -5.62 -2.09
N VAL A 320 27.26 -6.14 -1.07
CA VAL A 320 28.11 -7.31 -1.15
C VAL A 320 27.29 -8.53 -0.72
N MET A 321 26.90 -9.37 -1.68
CA MET A 321 26.10 -10.54 -1.39
C MET A 321 26.98 -11.70 -0.88
N PRO A 322 26.47 -12.54 0.03
CA PRO A 322 27.12 -13.80 0.40
C PRO A 322 27.33 -14.71 -0.81
N GLU A 323 28.30 -15.61 -0.71
CA GLU A 323 28.61 -16.56 -1.78
C GLU A 323 27.37 -17.33 -2.26
N GLY A 324 27.19 -17.39 -3.57
CA GLY A 324 26.06 -18.06 -4.22
C GLY A 324 24.73 -17.30 -4.21
N LYS A 325 24.68 -16.08 -3.66
CA LYS A 325 23.50 -15.21 -3.70
C LYS A 325 23.71 -14.03 -4.66
N THR A 326 22.62 -13.53 -5.22
CA THR A 326 22.60 -12.32 -6.06
C THR A 326 21.55 -11.35 -5.52
N PRO A 327 21.71 -10.03 -5.76
CA PRO A 327 20.68 -9.05 -5.44
C PRO A 327 19.35 -9.39 -6.13
N ARG A 328 18.24 -9.09 -5.47
CA ARG A 328 16.88 -9.45 -5.95
C ARG A 328 16.58 -8.97 -7.38
N PHE A 329 17.06 -7.79 -7.74
CA PHE A 329 16.90 -7.20 -9.09
C PHE A 329 18.21 -7.12 -9.86
N GLY A 330 19.18 -7.99 -9.56
CA GLY A 330 20.46 -8.06 -10.24
C GLY A 330 21.50 -7.03 -9.79
N ASN A 331 21.09 -5.82 -9.43
CA ASN A 331 21.95 -4.77 -8.88
C ASN A 331 21.21 -4.03 -7.78
N SER A 332 21.90 -3.71 -6.71
CA SER A 332 21.34 -2.97 -5.58
C SER A 332 22.41 -2.13 -4.91
N PRO A 333 22.25 -0.81 -4.81
CA PRO A 333 23.09 0.01 -3.93
C PRO A 333 22.87 -0.38 -2.48
N CYS A 334 23.89 -0.27 -1.64
CA CYS A 334 23.71 -0.34 -0.19
C CYS A 334 23.33 1.04 0.34
N LEU A 335 22.19 1.15 1.03
CA LEU A 335 21.68 2.43 1.52
C LEU A 335 22.55 3.00 2.66
N GLU A 336 23.31 2.16 3.34
CA GLU A 336 24.24 2.51 4.39
C GLU A 336 25.70 2.65 3.92
N SER A 337 25.90 2.66 2.60
CA SER A 337 27.19 3.04 1.99
C SER A 337 27.39 4.57 2.00
N HIS A 338 28.59 5.03 1.62
CA HIS A 338 28.83 6.46 1.43
C HIS A 338 27.89 7.09 0.41
N TRP A 339 27.59 6.37 -0.68
CA TRP A 339 26.63 6.84 -1.68
C TRP A 339 25.21 6.93 -1.10
N GLY A 340 24.77 5.92 -0.36
CA GLY A 340 23.42 5.91 0.22
C GLY A 340 23.17 7.10 1.14
N LYS A 341 24.12 7.39 2.02
CA LYS A 341 24.05 8.57 2.90
C LYS A 341 23.98 9.88 2.11
N GLN A 342 24.86 10.05 1.11
CA GLN A 342 24.83 11.24 0.24
C GLN A 342 23.53 11.35 -0.56
N TYR A 343 22.98 10.24 -1.03
CA TYR A 343 21.73 10.22 -1.78
C TYR A 343 20.57 10.77 -0.95
N PHE A 344 20.37 10.29 0.28
CA PHE A 344 19.31 10.78 1.15
C PHE A 344 19.56 12.20 1.61
N ASP A 345 20.80 12.60 1.93
CA ASP A 345 21.14 13.97 2.27
C ASP A 345 20.75 14.95 1.14
N LYS A 346 21.01 14.59 -0.11
CA LYS A 346 20.60 15.38 -1.28
C LYS A 346 19.09 15.45 -1.43
N LEU A 347 18.36 14.33 -1.23
CA LEU A 347 16.91 14.35 -1.28
C LEU A 347 16.33 15.26 -0.18
N TYR A 348 16.78 15.14 1.06
CA TYR A 348 16.36 16.05 2.14
C TYR A 348 16.60 17.51 1.79
N LYS A 349 17.79 17.82 1.27
CA LYS A 349 18.17 19.19 0.90
C LYS A 349 17.30 19.74 -0.23
N ILE A 350 17.19 19.01 -1.36
CA ILE A 350 16.46 19.52 -2.53
C ILE A 350 14.98 19.73 -2.22
N TYR A 351 14.34 18.83 -1.48
CA TYR A 351 12.93 18.97 -1.10
C TYR A 351 12.71 20.13 -0.13
N ARG A 352 13.58 20.29 0.87
CA ARG A 352 13.50 21.43 1.83
C ARG A 352 13.72 22.78 1.15
N GLU A 353 14.67 22.89 0.22
CA GLU A 353 15.03 24.16 -0.39
C GLU A 353 14.11 24.56 -1.56
N THR A 354 13.53 23.57 -2.26
CA THR A 354 12.65 23.83 -3.41
C THR A 354 11.17 23.88 -3.04
N GLY A 355 10.77 23.18 -1.99
CA GLY A 355 9.35 23.05 -1.61
C GLY A 355 8.56 22.12 -2.53
N MET A 356 9.21 21.17 -3.22
CA MET A 356 8.51 20.13 -4.01
C MET A 356 7.53 19.33 -3.14
N ASP A 357 6.38 18.98 -3.71
CA ASP A 357 5.23 18.36 -3.04
C ASP A 357 5.18 16.84 -3.20
N ILE A 358 5.92 16.27 -4.14
CA ILE A 358 5.82 14.87 -4.55
C ILE A 358 7.18 14.28 -4.89
N LEU A 359 7.43 13.06 -4.41
CA LEU A 359 8.50 12.18 -4.87
C LEU A 359 7.89 10.92 -5.50
N GLU A 360 8.19 10.68 -6.78
CA GLU A 360 8.02 9.37 -7.39
C GLU A 360 9.30 8.58 -7.13
N HIS A 361 9.25 7.65 -6.16
CA HIS A 361 10.41 6.91 -5.67
C HIS A 361 10.36 5.46 -6.18
N ASP A 362 11.04 5.22 -7.30
CA ASP A 362 11.02 3.95 -8.03
C ASP A 362 12.21 3.07 -7.68
N GLY A 363 12.03 1.74 -7.89
CA GLY A 363 13.04 0.76 -7.51
C GLY A 363 13.31 0.83 -6.02
N SER A 364 12.25 0.97 -5.21
CA SER A 364 12.30 1.00 -3.77
C SER A 364 13.15 -0.14 -3.24
N TYR A 365 13.82 0.06 -2.12
CA TYR A 365 14.83 -0.87 -1.60
C TYR A 365 14.33 -2.33 -1.59
N PRO A 366 15.02 -3.26 -2.27
CA PRO A 366 14.54 -4.64 -2.45
C PRO A 366 14.76 -5.53 -1.22
N GLY A 367 15.34 -5.02 -0.13
CA GLY A 367 15.66 -5.78 1.08
C GLY A 367 16.89 -6.66 0.97
N ASP A 368 17.81 -6.34 0.07
CA ASP A 368 19.05 -7.11 -0.08
C ASP A 368 19.95 -6.95 1.14
N ILE A 369 20.50 -8.08 1.60
CA ILE A 369 21.51 -8.11 2.66
C ILE A 369 22.86 -7.65 2.12
N CYS A 370 23.73 -7.13 2.98
CA CYS A 370 25.07 -6.68 2.60
C CYS A 370 26.12 -7.23 3.58
N ALA A 371 27.04 -8.04 3.09
CA ALA A 371 28.15 -8.61 3.87
C ALA A 371 29.39 -7.70 3.90
N SER A 372 29.32 -6.48 3.38
CA SER A 372 30.43 -5.52 3.45
C SER A 372 30.70 -5.14 4.91
N THR A 373 31.98 -5.04 5.25
CA THR A 373 32.45 -4.48 6.53
C THR A 373 33.11 -3.10 6.33
N GLU A 374 32.99 -2.55 5.13
CA GLU A 374 33.60 -1.26 4.76
C GLU A 374 32.54 -0.13 4.64
N HIS A 375 31.27 -0.48 4.69
CA HIS A 375 30.19 0.51 4.64
C HIS A 375 30.05 1.20 6.00
N PRO A 376 29.89 2.55 6.03
CA PRO A 376 29.95 3.29 7.29
C PRO A 376 28.70 3.15 8.18
N GLY A 377 27.62 2.58 7.69
CA GLY A 377 26.33 2.53 8.39
C GLY A 377 25.92 1.16 8.88
N HIS A 378 26.70 0.10 8.61
CA HIS A 378 26.48 -1.24 9.16
C HIS A 378 27.81 -1.98 9.33
N GLU A 379 27.82 -3.00 10.17
CA GLU A 379 29.02 -3.79 10.46
C GLU A 379 29.18 -5.01 9.53
N GLY A 380 28.08 -5.47 8.91
CA GLY A 380 28.11 -6.63 8.00
C GLY A 380 26.75 -7.26 7.76
N LEU A 381 26.74 -8.59 7.57
CA LEU A 381 25.54 -9.34 7.20
C LEU A 381 24.43 -9.27 8.26
N GLU A 382 24.82 -9.29 9.53
CA GLU A 382 23.87 -9.48 10.64
C GLU A 382 23.07 -8.24 11.00
N ASP A 383 23.48 -7.05 10.55
CA ASP A 383 22.80 -5.78 10.82
C ASP A 383 22.40 -5.01 9.55
N SER A 384 23.01 -5.30 8.42
CA SER A 384 22.87 -4.50 7.19
C SER A 384 21.42 -4.34 6.71
N GLN A 385 20.60 -5.39 6.79
CA GLN A 385 19.22 -5.31 6.32
C GLN A 385 18.38 -4.42 7.24
N TRP A 386 18.60 -4.53 8.56
CA TRP A 386 17.92 -3.70 9.55
C TRP A 386 18.30 -2.22 9.40
N GLN A 387 19.59 -1.91 9.27
CA GLN A 387 20.05 -0.52 9.11
C GLN A 387 19.49 0.11 7.84
N GLN A 388 19.51 -0.60 6.73
CA GLN A 388 18.93 -0.09 5.48
C GLN A 388 17.39 0.10 5.55
N TYR A 389 16.69 -0.74 6.32
CA TYR A 389 15.27 -0.53 6.61
C TYR A 389 15.04 0.77 7.37
N GLN A 390 15.84 1.08 8.40
CA GLN A 390 15.72 2.31 9.16
C GLN A 390 15.84 3.54 8.26
N VAL A 391 16.81 3.56 7.33
CA VAL A 391 16.99 4.66 6.37
C VAL A 391 15.73 4.93 5.55
N ILE A 392 15.09 3.89 5.02
CA ILE A 392 13.85 4.04 4.22
C ILE A 392 12.71 4.51 5.10
N GLN A 393 12.54 3.92 6.28
CA GLN A 393 11.45 4.26 7.19
C GLN A 393 11.56 5.73 7.63
N GLU A 394 12.72 6.16 8.11
CA GLU A 394 12.97 7.53 8.54
C GLU A 394 12.70 8.55 7.42
N PHE A 395 13.14 8.24 6.20
CA PHE A 395 12.92 9.11 5.07
C PHE A 395 11.43 9.21 4.69
N TYR A 396 10.69 8.10 4.69
CA TYR A 396 9.26 8.12 4.36
C TYR A 396 8.42 8.76 5.47
N GLU A 397 8.78 8.56 6.74
CA GLU A 397 8.15 9.26 7.87
C GLU A 397 8.39 10.77 7.80
N TRP A 398 9.61 11.19 7.45
CA TRP A 398 9.89 12.59 7.20
C TRP A 398 9.05 13.15 6.05
N CYS A 399 8.93 12.44 4.94
CA CYS A 399 8.05 12.85 3.84
C CYS A 399 6.60 13.05 4.33
N ARG A 400 6.10 12.16 5.20
CA ARG A 400 4.76 12.33 5.80
C ARG A 400 4.67 13.58 6.67
N SER A 401 5.69 13.86 7.48
CA SER A 401 5.72 15.04 8.36
C SER A 401 5.78 16.35 7.58
N GLU A 402 6.39 16.37 6.40
CA GLU A 402 6.45 17.54 5.53
C GLU A 402 5.25 17.66 4.56
N GLY A 403 4.41 16.62 4.45
CA GLY A 403 3.29 16.57 3.52
C GLY A 403 3.72 16.33 2.08
N ILE A 404 4.88 15.69 1.89
CA ILE A 404 5.40 15.28 0.59
C ILE A 404 4.70 13.97 0.18
N TYR A 405 4.01 13.99 -0.94
CA TYR A 405 3.34 12.82 -1.48
C TYR A 405 4.35 11.80 -2.01
N LEU A 406 4.15 10.52 -1.65
CA LEU A 406 5.03 9.43 -2.07
C LEU A 406 4.30 8.52 -3.08
N ASN A 407 4.64 8.66 -4.36
CA ASN A 407 4.19 7.78 -5.43
C ASN A 407 5.22 6.66 -5.61
N VAL A 408 4.97 5.50 -5.05
CA VAL A 408 5.90 4.36 -5.02
C VAL A 408 5.28 3.18 -5.76
N PRO A 409 5.99 2.45 -6.63
CA PRO A 409 5.45 1.24 -7.24
C PRO A 409 5.26 0.11 -6.22
N ASP A 410 6.14 0.02 -5.23
CA ASP A 410 6.14 -1.04 -4.22
C ASP A 410 5.21 -0.75 -3.03
N TYR A 411 4.97 -1.78 -2.21
CA TYR A 411 3.99 -1.76 -1.12
C TYR A 411 4.60 -1.25 0.18
N TYR A 412 4.63 0.08 0.37
CA TYR A 412 5.17 0.75 1.56
C TYR A 412 4.13 1.55 2.35
N PHE A 413 2.85 1.19 2.25
CA PHE A 413 1.77 1.92 2.93
C PHE A 413 2.03 2.12 4.42
N LEU A 414 2.45 1.06 5.11
CA LEU A 414 2.69 1.08 6.55
C LEU A 414 3.93 1.90 6.93
N ALA A 415 4.89 2.03 6.03
CA ALA A 415 6.07 2.88 6.20
C ALA A 415 5.84 4.35 5.75
N GLY A 416 4.68 4.68 5.18
CA GLY A 416 4.33 6.06 4.85
C GLY A 416 4.08 6.37 3.37
N SER A 417 4.17 5.40 2.42
CA SER A 417 3.83 5.69 1.03
C SER A 417 2.33 5.91 0.83
N ASN A 418 1.96 6.79 -0.11
CA ASN A 418 0.56 7.05 -0.44
C ASN A 418 -0.03 6.01 -1.38
N LYS A 419 0.77 5.54 -2.34
CA LYS A 419 0.32 4.66 -3.42
C LYS A 419 1.28 3.52 -3.65
N THR A 420 0.76 2.46 -4.28
CA THR A 420 1.55 1.38 -4.86
C THR A 420 1.04 1.08 -6.26
N GLY A 421 1.83 0.42 -7.10
CA GLY A 421 1.42 0.06 -8.46
C GLY A 421 0.16 -0.81 -8.46
N MET A 422 -0.78 -0.53 -9.35
CA MET A 422 -1.96 -1.35 -9.59
C MET A 422 -1.93 -1.83 -11.04
N GLY A 423 -1.62 -3.12 -11.22
CA GLY A 423 -1.52 -3.68 -12.56
C GLY A 423 -0.36 -3.11 -13.37
N TYR A 424 0.74 -2.76 -12.72
CA TYR A 424 1.96 -2.34 -13.39
C TYR A 424 2.52 -3.49 -14.24
N ARG A 425 2.37 -3.36 -15.56
CA ARG A 425 2.83 -4.33 -16.55
C ARG A 425 3.41 -3.58 -17.75
N GLU A 426 4.72 -3.60 -17.89
CA GLU A 426 5.42 -2.96 -19.02
C GLU A 426 4.93 -3.48 -20.37
N THR A 427 4.63 -4.77 -20.46
CA THR A 427 4.12 -5.40 -21.68
C THR A 427 2.79 -4.85 -22.14
N ASN A 428 1.94 -4.34 -21.25
CA ASN A 428 0.64 -3.77 -21.62
C ASN A 428 0.79 -2.46 -22.41
N TRP A 429 1.90 -1.77 -22.25
CA TRP A 429 2.15 -0.48 -22.93
C TRP A 429 2.45 -0.63 -24.41
N SER A 430 2.90 -1.80 -24.84
CA SER A 430 3.19 -2.11 -26.24
C SER A 430 2.04 -2.85 -26.95
N LEU A 431 0.93 -3.12 -26.26
CA LEU A 431 -0.24 -3.74 -26.86
C LEU A 431 -1.02 -2.75 -27.72
N PRO A 432 -1.72 -3.23 -28.78
CA PRO A 432 -2.68 -2.42 -29.51
C PRO A 432 -3.70 -1.74 -28.60
N ARG A 433 -4.13 -0.52 -28.98
CA ARG A 433 -5.05 0.32 -28.19
C ARG A 433 -6.29 -0.44 -27.69
N GLU A 434 -6.95 -1.20 -28.53
CA GLU A 434 -8.15 -1.98 -28.18
C GLU A 434 -7.91 -3.04 -27.10
N PHE A 435 -6.70 -3.62 -27.04
CA PHE A 435 -6.34 -4.56 -25.97
C PHE A 435 -6.04 -3.83 -24.67
N GLN A 436 -5.42 -2.66 -24.75
CA GLN A 436 -5.16 -1.83 -23.57
C GLN A 436 -6.46 -1.49 -22.83
N GLU A 437 -7.56 -1.22 -23.55
CA GLU A 437 -8.87 -0.89 -22.97
C GLU A 437 -9.42 -2.00 -22.06
N ILE A 438 -9.22 -3.27 -22.43
CA ILE A 438 -9.68 -4.42 -21.64
C ILE A 438 -8.72 -4.76 -20.52
N ILE A 439 -7.41 -4.83 -20.83
CA ILE A 439 -6.38 -5.23 -19.86
C ILE A 439 -6.28 -4.24 -18.72
N GLU A 440 -6.49 -2.95 -18.98
CA GLU A 440 -6.52 -1.92 -17.94
C GLU A 440 -7.59 -2.22 -16.87
N ARG A 441 -8.82 -2.56 -17.27
CA ARG A 441 -9.87 -2.96 -16.33
C ARG A 441 -9.61 -4.32 -15.67
N GLN A 442 -8.93 -5.26 -16.36
CA GLN A 442 -8.46 -6.51 -15.74
C GLN A 442 -7.43 -6.23 -14.65
N ASN A 443 -6.50 -5.31 -14.88
CA ASN A 443 -5.51 -4.91 -13.89
C ASN A 443 -6.16 -4.28 -12.65
N VAL A 444 -7.21 -3.47 -12.84
CA VAL A 444 -8.02 -2.95 -11.72
C VAL A 444 -8.68 -4.10 -10.96
N TYR A 445 -9.31 -5.04 -11.68
CA TYR A 445 -9.95 -6.20 -11.08
C TYR A 445 -8.98 -7.02 -10.22
N ASP A 446 -7.83 -7.37 -10.78
CA ASP A 446 -6.84 -8.20 -10.09
C ASP A 446 -6.16 -7.45 -8.93
N GLY A 447 -5.98 -6.12 -9.07
CA GLY A 447 -5.33 -5.28 -8.06
C GLY A 447 -6.16 -5.00 -6.81
N THR A 448 -7.48 -5.13 -6.87
CA THR A 448 -8.38 -4.83 -5.74
C THR A 448 -8.29 -5.80 -4.57
N ARG A 449 -7.62 -6.93 -4.71
CA ARG A 449 -7.33 -7.87 -3.62
C ARG A 449 -6.52 -7.25 -2.48
N TYR A 450 -5.67 -6.29 -2.79
CA TYR A 450 -4.70 -5.73 -1.84
C TYR A 450 -4.99 -4.29 -1.48
N LYS A 451 -5.68 -3.56 -2.34
CA LYS A 451 -5.89 -2.12 -2.24
C LYS A 451 -7.13 -1.68 -2.98
N THR A 452 -7.75 -0.57 -2.57
CA THR A 452 -8.76 0.08 -3.42
C THR A 452 -8.10 0.61 -4.70
N PRO A 453 -8.85 0.83 -5.79
CA PRO A 453 -8.31 1.52 -6.95
C PRO A 453 -7.66 2.87 -6.61
N SER A 454 -8.25 3.64 -5.69
CA SER A 454 -7.69 4.92 -5.23
C SER A 454 -6.38 4.81 -4.44
N MET A 455 -6.02 3.64 -3.91
CA MET A 455 -4.72 3.37 -3.28
C MET A 455 -3.67 2.91 -4.29
N GLY A 456 -4.07 2.62 -5.52
CA GLY A 456 -3.18 2.17 -6.58
C GLY A 456 -2.98 3.23 -7.66
N TRP A 457 -1.85 3.18 -8.34
CA TRP A 457 -1.63 3.98 -9.52
C TRP A 457 -1.34 3.11 -10.75
N MET A 458 -1.73 3.61 -11.91
CA MET A 458 -1.51 2.94 -13.20
C MET A 458 -0.78 3.88 -14.15
N PHE A 459 0.27 3.36 -14.77
CA PHE A 459 1.04 4.10 -15.76
C PHE A 459 0.30 4.14 -17.11
N VAL A 460 0.05 5.33 -17.65
CA VAL A 460 -0.68 5.53 -18.90
C VAL A 460 0.16 6.33 -19.89
N PRO A 461 0.99 5.66 -20.73
CA PRO A 461 1.77 6.37 -21.74
C PRO A 461 0.87 6.88 -22.87
N LEU A 462 0.91 8.19 -23.12
CA LEU A 462 0.24 8.84 -24.24
C LEU A 462 1.06 8.74 -25.54
N VAL A 463 2.37 8.58 -25.40
CA VAL A 463 3.34 8.42 -26.50
C VAL A 463 3.93 7.02 -26.48
N GLU A 464 4.61 6.63 -27.54
CA GLU A 464 5.27 5.32 -27.61
C GLU A 464 6.18 5.07 -26.39
N TYR A 465 6.06 3.86 -25.84
CA TYR A 465 6.85 3.38 -24.73
C TYR A 465 7.02 1.85 -24.84
N HIS A 466 8.23 1.34 -24.66
CA HIS A 466 8.56 -0.09 -24.76
C HIS A 466 8.11 -0.79 -26.07
N GLY A 467 8.12 -0.08 -27.18
CA GLY A 467 7.69 -0.62 -28.46
C GLY A 467 6.18 -0.57 -28.69
N GLY A 468 5.66 -1.41 -29.59
CA GLY A 468 4.25 -1.42 -29.98
C GLY A 468 3.91 -0.41 -31.10
N GLY A 469 4.75 0.57 -31.33
CA GLY A 469 4.64 1.56 -32.42
C GLY A 469 3.33 2.34 -32.39
N GLU A 470 2.85 2.74 -33.56
CA GLU A 470 1.62 3.54 -33.73
C GLU A 470 0.38 2.84 -33.14
N ALA A 471 0.29 1.51 -33.24
CA ALA A 471 -0.87 0.78 -32.75
C ALA A 471 -1.07 0.87 -31.22
N ALA A 472 -0.01 1.12 -30.47
CA ALA A 472 -0.01 1.24 -29.01
C ALA A 472 -0.05 2.69 -28.51
N THR A 473 0.16 3.67 -29.39
CA THR A 473 0.35 5.09 -29.06
C THR A 473 -0.98 5.83 -29.12
N ILE A 474 -1.26 6.73 -28.15
CA ILE A 474 -2.47 7.54 -28.15
C ILE A 474 -2.23 8.86 -28.89
N GLU A 475 -1.04 9.46 -28.79
CA GLU A 475 -0.66 10.66 -29.55
C GLU A 475 -0.61 10.40 -31.07
N PRO A 476 -1.10 11.33 -31.92
CA PRO A 476 -1.78 12.59 -31.59
C PRO A 476 -3.17 12.33 -30.98
N LEU A 477 -3.46 12.99 -29.83
CA LEU A 477 -4.68 12.73 -29.03
C LEU A 477 -5.98 12.95 -29.82
N LYS A 478 -6.01 13.98 -30.68
CA LYS A 478 -7.18 14.30 -31.53
C LYS A 478 -7.50 13.22 -32.55
N ASP A 479 -6.47 12.48 -33.02
CA ASP A 479 -6.64 11.44 -34.05
C ASP A 479 -7.14 10.12 -33.42
N HIS A 480 -6.92 9.94 -32.12
CA HIS A 480 -7.34 8.76 -31.34
C HIS A 480 -8.31 9.12 -30.21
N LEU A 481 -9.09 10.19 -30.38
CA LEU A 481 -9.99 10.70 -29.34
C LEU A 481 -10.96 9.66 -28.77
N PRO A 482 -11.60 8.79 -29.53
CA PRO A 482 -12.48 7.75 -28.97
C PRO A 482 -11.74 6.80 -28.00
N HIS A 483 -10.54 6.35 -28.37
CA HIS A 483 -9.71 5.52 -27.50
C HIS A 483 -9.27 6.27 -26.25
N TYR A 484 -8.83 7.54 -26.39
CA TYR A 484 -8.44 8.36 -25.25
C TYR A 484 -9.58 8.55 -24.26
N GLU A 485 -10.81 8.81 -24.77
CA GLU A 485 -12.00 8.92 -23.92
C GLU A 485 -12.30 7.61 -23.17
N LYS A 486 -12.16 6.44 -23.80
CA LYS A 486 -12.33 5.16 -23.12
C LYS A 486 -11.33 4.94 -22.01
N ARG A 487 -10.05 5.30 -22.22
CA ARG A 487 -9.03 5.23 -21.19
C ARG A 487 -9.36 6.14 -20.00
N LEU A 488 -9.80 7.37 -20.26
CA LEU A 488 -10.29 8.29 -19.23
C LEU A 488 -11.49 7.69 -18.47
N ALA A 489 -12.47 7.12 -19.20
CA ALA A 489 -13.65 6.48 -18.61
C ALA A 489 -13.28 5.29 -17.72
N ASN A 490 -12.37 4.44 -18.16
CA ASN A 490 -11.91 3.28 -17.40
C ASN A 490 -11.28 3.70 -16.07
N LEU A 491 -10.36 4.66 -16.10
CA LEU A 491 -9.52 4.99 -14.96
C LEU A 491 -10.24 5.91 -13.97
N PHE A 492 -10.87 6.97 -14.45
CA PHE A 492 -11.69 7.83 -13.59
C PHE A 492 -12.95 7.11 -13.09
N GLY A 493 -13.58 6.27 -13.94
CA GLY A 493 -14.73 5.46 -13.55
C GLY A 493 -14.39 4.40 -12.49
N ALA A 494 -13.15 3.94 -12.43
CA ALA A 494 -12.66 3.03 -11.39
C ALA A 494 -12.09 3.75 -10.16
N GLY A 495 -11.90 5.08 -10.20
CA GLY A 495 -11.26 5.82 -9.12
C GLY A 495 -9.77 5.54 -8.96
N VAL A 496 -9.13 4.86 -9.93
CA VAL A 496 -7.70 4.59 -9.90
C VAL A 496 -6.90 5.84 -10.27
N GLN A 497 -5.78 6.04 -9.61
CA GLN A 497 -4.87 7.12 -9.96
C GLN A 497 -4.12 6.78 -11.24
N ALA A 498 -4.43 7.50 -12.32
CA ALA A 498 -3.72 7.37 -13.59
C ALA A 498 -2.56 8.37 -13.67
N THR A 499 -1.39 7.88 -14.08
CA THR A 499 -0.22 8.69 -14.35
C THR A 499 -0.12 8.94 -15.86
N TRP A 500 -0.86 9.95 -16.35
CA TRP A 500 -0.93 10.30 -17.76
C TRP A 500 0.42 10.86 -18.25
N ARG A 501 1.18 9.99 -18.95
CA ARG A 501 2.57 10.28 -19.31
C ARG A 501 2.71 10.73 -20.76
N GLY A 502 2.97 12.01 -20.97
CA GLY A 502 3.14 12.58 -22.31
C GLY A 502 3.64 14.02 -22.29
N PRO A 503 3.72 14.64 -23.46
CA PRO A 503 4.09 16.05 -23.59
C PRO A 503 2.93 16.99 -23.26
N GLN A 504 1.69 16.47 -23.22
CA GLN A 504 0.46 17.26 -23.06
C GLN A 504 -0.72 16.36 -22.71
N LEU A 505 -1.75 16.96 -22.08
CA LEU A 505 -3.03 16.30 -21.76
C LEU A 505 -4.07 16.45 -22.87
N TYR A 506 -3.92 17.47 -23.70
CA TYR A 506 -4.79 17.74 -24.85
C TYR A 506 -4.02 18.49 -25.94
N ASP A 507 -4.43 18.29 -27.20
CA ASP A 507 -3.84 18.87 -28.41
C ASP A 507 -4.87 19.61 -29.28
N ALA A 508 -6.14 19.59 -28.90
CA ALA A 508 -7.25 20.24 -29.60
C ALA A 508 -8.38 20.61 -28.62
N PRO A 509 -9.29 21.54 -28.99
CA PRO A 509 -10.45 21.86 -28.14
C PRO A 509 -11.33 20.65 -27.81
N ALA A 510 -11.49 19.70 -28.73
CA ALA A 510 -12.27 18.47 -28.50
C ALA A 510 -11.61 17.57 -27.46
N THR A 511 -10.30 17.36 -27.54
CA THR A 511 -9.55 16.56 -26.56
C THR A 511 -9.57 17.23 -25.18
N LYS A 512 -9.43 18.55 -25.11
CA LYS A 512 -9.58 19.30 -23.86
C LYS A 512 -10.95 19.10 -23.20
N GLN A 513 -12.02 19.15 -23.99
CA GLN A 513 -13.39 18.95 -23.48
C GLN A 513 -13.58 17.54 -22.90
N VAL A 514 -13.05 16.51 -23.57
CA VAL A 514 -13.14 15.14 -23.11
C VAL A 514 -12.36 14.92 -21.82
N VAL A 515 -11.13 15.42 -21.72
CA VAL A 515 -10.36 15.35 -20.46
C VAL A 515 -11.12 16.05 -19.33
N LYS A 516 -11.60 17.27 -19.58
CA LYS A 516 -12.35 18.04 -18.57
C LYS A 516 -13.63 17.33 -18.15
N LYS A 517 -14.37 16.72 -19.08
CA LYS A 517 -15.59 15.92 -18.79
C LYS A 517 -15.32 14.85 -17.73
N TRP A 518 -14.26 14.06 -17.90
CA TRP A 518 -13.96 12.96 -16.99
C TRP A 518 -13.33 13.42 -15.67
N VAL A 519 -12.57 14.49 -15.68
CA VAL A 519 -12.09 15.15 -14.45
C VAL A 519 -13.26 15.73 -13.64
N ASP A 520 -14.20 16.41 -14.28
CA ASP A 520 -15.39 16.95 -13.62
C ASP A 520 -16.28 15.83 -13.06
N PHE A 521 -16.43 14.72 -13.81
CA PHE A 521 -17.12 13.52 -13.33
C PHE A 521 -16.46 12.97 -12.06
N TYR A 522 -15.15 12.74 -12.11
CA TYR A 522 -14.42 12.23 -10.96
C TYR A 522 -14.53 13.17 -9.75
N LYS A 523 -14.31 14.46 -9.93
CA LYS A 523 -14.40 15.43 -8.82
C LYS A 523 -15.78 15.52 -8.22
N LYS A 524 -16.84 15.42 -9.05
CA LYS A 524 -18.22 15.39 -8.59
C LYS A 524 -18.53 14.18 -7.71
N HIS A 525 -18.03 13.01 -8.10
CA HIS A 525 -18.31 11.72 -7.46
C HIS A 525 -17.11 11.17 -6.67
N ARG A 526 -16.11 12.01 -6.36
CA ARG A 526 -14.84 11.61 -5.72
C ARG A 526 -15.06 10.81 -4.44
N ALA A 527 -16.01 11.22 -3.60
CA ALA A 527 -16.26 10.57 -2.31
C ALA A 527 -16.66 9.09 -2.45
N ILE A 528 -17.36 8.72 -3.52
CA ILE A 528 -17.73 7.33 -3.77
C ILE A 528 -16.70 6.61 -4.64
N LEU A 529 -16.08 7.29 -5.59
CA LEU A 529 -15.05 6.71 -6.46
C LEU A 529 -13.76 6.36 -5.69
N ASP A 530 -13.41 7.11 -4.65
CA ASP A 530 -12.30 6.81 -3.74
C ASP A 530 -12.66 5.75 -2.69
N GLY A 531 -13.92 5.34 -2.63
CA GLY A 531 -14.44 4.33 -1.70
C GLY A 531 -14.05 2.90 -2.05
N ASP A 532 -14.81 1.96 -1.54
CA ASP A 532 -14.62 0.55 -1.85
C ASP A 532 -15.25 0.16 -3.18
N ILE A 533 -14.83 -0.98 -3.73
CA ILE A 533 -15.31 -1.52 -4.99
C ILE A 533 -15.71 -2.99 -4.82
N ILE A 534 -16.86 -3.36 -5.41
CA ILE A 534 -17.36 -4.73 -5.49
C ILE A 534 -17.44 -5.09 -6.98
N HIS A 535 -16.79 -6.15 -7.39
CA HIS A 535 -16.82 -6.58 -8.78
C HIS A 535 -18.13 -7.25 -9.14
N LEU A 536 -18.73 -6.84 -10.27
CA LEU A 536 -19.95 -7.44 -10.80
C LEU A 536 -19.63 -8.53 -11.82
N ARG A 537 -18.68 -8.26 -12.71
CA ARG A 537 -18.19 -9.19 -13.71
C ARG A 537 -16.76 -8.84 -14.11
N ARG A 538 -15.89 -9.87 -14.22
CA ARG A 538 -14.50 -9.70 -14.67
C ARG A 538 -14.47 -9.29 -16.16
N PRO A 539 -13.66 -8.30 -16.55
CA PRO A 539 -13.47 -7.94 -17.96
C PRO A 539 -12.86 -9.08 -18.76
N ASP A 540 -13.53 -9.50 -19.85
CA ASP A 540 -13.06 -10.57 -20.74
C ASP A 540 -13.20 -10.23 -22.24
N GLY A 541 -13.74 -9.04 -22.56
CA GLY A 541 -13.97 -8.59 -23.93
C GLY A 541 -15.08 -9.32 -24.69
N ARG A 542 -15.86 -10.20 -24.04
CA ARG A 542 -16.90 -11.03 -24.66
C ARG A 542 -18.32 -10.58 -24.39
N ASP A 543 -18.51 -9.84 -23.31
CA ASP A 543 -19.77 -9.25 -22.88
C ASP A 543 -19.46 -8.05 -22.00
N TRP A 544 -20.50 -7.40 -21.46
CA TRP A 544 -20.34 -6.31 -20.51
C TRP A 544 -19.43 -6.72 -19.32
N ASP A 545 -18.79 -5.74 -18.72
CA ASP A 545 -18.12 -5.88 -17.44
C ASP A 545 -18.41 -4.66 -16.58
N GLY A 546 -18.04 -4.70 -15.30
CA GLY A 546 -18.26 -3.57 -14.42
C GLY A 546 -18.16 -3.90 -12.95
N PHE A 547 -18.39 -2.86 -12.16
CA PHE A 547 -18.27 -2.91 -10.72
C PHE A 547 -19.23 -1.91 -10.05
N LEU A 548 -19.43 -2.10 -8.76
CA LEU A 548 -20.16 -1.23 -7.86
C LEU A 548 -19.18 -0.57 -6.91
N HIS A 549 -19.03 0.74 -6.99
CA HIS A 549 -18.43 1.52 -5.91
C HIS A 549 -19.39 1.63 -4.74
N VAL A 550 -18.88 1.54 -3.51
CA VAL A 550 -19.67 1.62 -2.29
C VAL A 550 -19.08 2.60 -1.28
N ASN A 551 -19.93 3.45 -0.73
CA ASN A 551 -19.62 4.32 0.39
C ASN A 551 -20.80 4.39 1.36
N PRO A 552 -20.89 3.46 2.34
CA PRO A 552 -22.03 3.39 3.26
C PRO A 552 -22.28 4.67 4.08
N TRP A 553 -21.24 5.49 4.22
CA TRP A 553 -21.25 6.71 5.02
C TRP A 553 -21.55 7.97 4.22
N GLY A 554 -21.41 7.90 2.89
CA GLY A 554 -21.66 9.01 1.97
C GLY A 554 -23.13 9.23 1.67
N LYS A 555 -23.42 10.34 0.96
CA LYS A 555 -24.73 10.60 0.35
C LYS A 555 -24.98 9.63 -0.80
N GLU A 556 -24.03 9.58 -1.75
CA GLU A 556 -23.98 8.55 -2.79
C GLU A 556 -23.47 7.26 -2.13
N LYS A 557 -24.34 6.27 -1.97
CA LYS A 557 -24.04 5.02 -1.29
C LYS A 557 -23.57 3.92 -2.24
N GLY A 558 -23.94 4.03 -3.51
CA GLY A 558 -23.51 3.15 -4.59
C GLY A 558 -23.35 3.90 -5.89
N LEU A 559 -22.30 3.56 -6.67
CA LEU A 559 -22.14 3.96 -8.06
C LEU A 559 -21.82 2.71 -8.87
N VAL A 560 -22.77 2.29 -9.71
CA VAL A 560 -22.59 1.17 -10.63
C VAL A 560 -21.94 1.69 -11.90
N MET A 561 -20.76 1.19 -12.27
CA MET A 561 -20.09 1.51 -13.52
C MET A 561 -20.08 0.28 -14.42
N LEU A 562 -20.61 0.39 -15.63
CA LEU A 562 -20.76 -0.70 -16.59
C LEU A 562 -20.11 -0.33 -17.92
N TYR A 563 -19.42 -1.29 -18.51
CA TYR A 563 -18.72 -1.17 -19.79
C TYR A 563 -19.19 -2.22 -20.77
N ASN A 564 -19.30 -1.85 -22.04
CA ASN A 564 -19.61 -2.76 -23.12
C ASN A 564 -18.49 -2.70 -24.17
N PRO A 565 -17.68 -3.75 -24.31
CA PRO A 565 -16.60 -3.80 -25.31
C PRO A 565 -17.08 -4.24 -26.71
N LEU A 566 -18.38 -4.49 -26.90
CA LEU A 566 -18.91 -5.02 -28.17
C LEU A 566 -19.34 -3.87 -29.09
N ASN A 567 -19.29 -4.12 -30.40
CA ASN A 567 -19.69 -3.18 -31.45
C ASN A 567 -21.22 -2.97 -31.56
N GLU A 568 -22.01 -3.58 -30.69
CA GLU A 568 -23.46 -3.45 -30.62
C GLU A 568 -23.90 -3.13 -29.17
N SER A 569 -25.02 -2.44 -29.03
CA SER A 569 -25.62 -2.18 -27.72
C SER A 569 -26.09 -3.49 -27.10
N VAL A 570 -25.86 -3.66 -25.80
CA VAL A 570 -26.29 -4.84 -25.07
C VAL A 570 -27.35 -4.50 -24.04
N GLN A 571 -28.44 -5.29 -24.06
CA GLN A 571 -29.47 -5.23 -23.02
C GLN A 571 -29.25 -6.36 -22.03
N ARG A 572 -29.17 -6.04 -20.74
CA ARG A 572 -28.91 -7.03 -19.67
C ARG A 572 -29.75 -6.72 -18.44
N SER A 573 -30.20 -7.78 -17.79
CA SER A 573 -30.71 -7.73 -16.42
C SER A 573 -29.56 -8.07 -15.48
N ILE A 574 -29.13 -7.11 -14.63
CA ILE A 574 -27.94 -7.24 -13.80
C ILE A 574 -28.33 -7.20 -12.31
N GLN A 575 -27.90 -8.22 -11.56
CA GLN A 575 -28.07 -8.30 -10.13
C GLN A 575 -26.99 -7.49 -9.41
N ILE A 576 -27.37 -6.38 -8.78
CA ILE A 576 -26.45 -5.50 -8.03
C ILE A 576 -26.47 -5.83 -6.54
N PRO A 577 -25.34 -6.18 -5.90
CA PRO A 577 -25.27 -6.55 -4.49
C PRO A 577 -25.28 -5.30 -3.58
N VAL A 578 -26.45 -4.69 -3.41
CA VAL A 578 -26.63 -3.45 -2.62
C VAL A 578 -26.44 -3.65 -1.12
N TYR A 579 -26.25 -4.88 -0.65
CA TYR A 579 -25.89 -5.17 0.73
C TYR A 579 -24.68 -4.32 1.20
N TYR A 580 -23.67 -4.20 0.36
CA TYR A 580 -22.43 -3.49 0.70
C TYR A 580 -22.58 -1.95 0.73
N THR A 581 -23.66 -1.41 0.17
CA THR A 581 -23.93 0.05 0.21
C THR A 581 -24.41 0.52 1.59
N GLY A 582 -24.84 -0.41 2.45
CA GLY A 582 -25.43 -0.09 3.75
C GLY A 582 -26.83 0.52 3.69
N ILE A 583 -27.48 0.60 2.52
CA ILE A 583 -28.84 1.11 2.37
C ILE A 583 -29.82 0.18 3.12
N LYS A 584 -30.58 0.74 4.02
CA LYS A 584 -31.54 0.00 4.86
C LYS A 584 -32.95 0.05 4.29
N ASN A 585 -33.33 1.20 3.79
CA ASN A 585 -34.67 1.51 3.30
C ASN A 585 -34.77 1.32 1.79
N LYS A 586 -35.62 2.09 1.16
CA LYS A 586 -35.84 2.10 -0.27
C LYS A 586 -34.66 2.73 -1.01
N ILE A 587 -34.32 2.20 -2.17
CA ILE A 587 -33.17 2.60 -2.96
C ILE A 587 -33.65 3.56 -4.04
N LYS A 588 -33.17 4.79 -4.01
CA LYS A 588 -33.28 5.74 -5.11
C LYS A 588 -32.21 5.40 -6.15
N VAL A 589 -32.61 5.08 -7.35
CA VAL A 589 -31.77 4.80 -8.52
C VAL A 589 -31.85 5.99 -9.45
N GLU A 590 -30.72 6.65 -9.69
CA GLU A 590 -30.62 7.81 -10.60
C GLU A 590 -29.82 7.40 -11.84
N TRP A 591 -30.45 7.50 -13.00
CA TRP A 591 -29.90 7.14 -14.29
C TRP A 591 -29.15 8.33 -14.94
N PRO A 592 -28.24 8.09 -15.93
CA PRO A 592 -27.46 9.15 -16.59
C PRO A 592 -28.30 10.22 -17.28
N ASP A 593 -29.51 9.87 -17.72
CA ASP A 593 -30.47 10.78 -18.36
C ASP A 593 -31.30 11.60 -17.36
N GLY A 594 -31.05 11.45 -16.06
CA GLY A 594 -31.77 12.10 -14.97
C GLY A 594 -33.06 11.40 -14.56
N LYS A 595 -33.40 10.25 -15.12
CA LYS A 595 -34.53 9.43 -14.69
C LYS A 595 -34.26 8.92 -13.28
N ILE A 596 -35.29 8.99 -12.43
CA ILE A 596 -35.24 8.47 -11.05
C ILE A 596 -36.25 7.34 -10.92
N GLU A 597 -35.80 6.25 -10.33
CA GLU A 597 -36.63 5.10 -9.97
C GLU A 597 -36.40 4.74 -8.51
N PHE A 598 -37.38 4.08 -7.90
CA PHE A 598 -37.30 3.61 -6.53
C PHE A 598 -37.46 2.09 -6.51
N MET A 599 -36.50 1.42 -5.87
CA MET A 599 -36.44 -0.04 -5.81
C MET A 599 -36.33 -0.54 -4.38
N GLU A 600 -36.77 -1.77 -4.15
CA GLU A 600 -36.55 -2.49 -2.90
C GLU A 600 -35.58 -3.64 -3.13
N LYS A 601 -34.69 -3.87 -2.17
CA LYS A 601 -33.78 -5.01 -2.22
C LYS A 601 -34.54 -6.32 -1.91
N ASN A 602 -34.18 -7.38 -2.61
CA ASN A 602 -34.69 -8.71 -2.33
C ASN A 602 -34.07 -9.29 -1.02
N GLU A 603 -34.52 -10.49 -0.63
CA GLU A 603 -34.04 -11.18 0.58
C GLU A 603 -32.52 -11.46 0.59
N LYS A 604 -31.88 -11.48 -0.60
CA LYS A 604 -30.42 -11.65 -0.75
C LYS A 604 -29.67 -10.33 -0.74
N GLY A 605 -30.33 -9.20 -0.44
CA GLY A 605 -29.70 -7.88 -0.44
C GLY A 605 -29.29 -7.38 -1.83
N ARG A 606 -30.04 -7.74 -2.88
CA ARG A 606 -29.77 -7.35 -4.26
C ARG A 606 -30.94 -6.61 -4.88
N ILE A 607 -30.65 -5.75 -5.84
CA ILE A 607 -31.65 -5.22 -6.80
C ILE A 607 -31.34 -5.72 -8.20
N GLU A 608 -32.32 -5.69 -9.08
CA GLU A 608 -32.17 -6.05 -10.47
C GLU A 608 -32.30 -4.79 -11.34
N LEU A 609 -31.25 -4.47 -12.10
CA LEU A 609 -31.23 -3.34 -13.03
C LEU A 609 -31.35 -3.82 -14.47
N GLU A 610 -32.39 -3.35 -15.16
CA GLU A 610 -32.53 -3.49 -16.61
C GLU A 610 -31.72 -2.39 -17.29
N VAL A 611 -30.58 -2.76 -17.90
CA VAL A 611 -29.65 -1.81 -18.48
C VAL A 611 -29.52 -1.99 -19.98
N ASN A 612 -29.37 -0.86 -20.68
CA ASN A 612 -28.97 -0.81 -22.08
C ASN A 612 -27.61 -0.10 -22.16
N ILE A 613 -26.53 -0.87 -22.38
CA ILE A 613 -25.18 -0.33 -22.46
C ILE A 613 -24.84 -0.08 -23.93
N PRO A 614 -24.50 1.16 -24.32
CA PRO A 614 -24.20 1.50 -25.72
C PRO A 614 -23.09 0.62 -26.30
N ALA A 615 -23.12 0.43 -27.63
CA ALA A 615 -22.02 -0.20 -28.34
C ALA A 615 -20.71 0.51 -28.04
N ASP A 616 -19.66 -0.27 -27.72
CA ASP A 616 -18.30 0.23 -27.46
C ASP A 616 -18.26 1.40 -26.44
N GLY A 617 -19.12 1.31 -25.40
CA GLY A 617 -19.39 2.43 -24.50
C GLY A 617 -19.51 2.02 -23.03
N ASN A 618 -19.97 2.97 -22.25
CA ASN A 618 -20.17 2.79 -20.82
C ASN A 618 -21.40 3.56 -20.32
N ILE A 619 -21.91 3.15 -19.17
CA ILE A 619 -22.92 3.88 -18.38
C ILE A 619 -22.59 3.83 -16.92
N PHE A 620 -23.11 4.78 -16.15
CA PHE A 620 -23.09 4.72 -14.69
C PHE A 620 -24.49 4.93 -14.12
N VAL A 621 -24.74 4.37 -12.93
CA VAL A 621 -26.01 4.50 -12.21
C VAL A 621 -25.70 4.80 -10.75
N LEU A 622 -26.35 5.83 -10.18
CA LEU A 622 -26.18 6.21 -8.78
C LEU A 622 -27.24 5.57 -7.92
N LEU A 623 -26.83 5.15 -6.71
CA LEU A 623 -27.69 4.58 -5.71
C LEU A 623 -27.61 5.43 -4.43
N GLU A 624 -28.75 5.95 -3.99
CA GLU A 624 -28.90 6.71 -2.74
C GLU A 624 -29.97 6.04 -1.87
N GLU A 625 -29.98 6.33 -0.58
CA GLU A 625 -31.08 5.96 0.31
C GLU A 625 -32.17 7.03 0.24
N GLU A 626 -33.46 6.60 0.11
CA GLU A 626 -34.62 7.51 0.10
C GLU A 626 -34.78 8.24 1.44
#